data_775d95c48563ce7fd148f6b5f9afd1de
#
_entry.id   775d95c48563ce7fd148f6b5f9afd1de
#
_cell.length_a   1.000
_cell.length_b   1.000
_cell.length_c   1.000
_cell.angle_alpha   90.00
_cell.angle_beta   90.00
_cell.angle_gamma   90.00
#
_symmetry.space_group_name_H-M   'P 1'
#
loop_
_entity.id
_entity.type
_entity.pdbx_description
1 polymer ?
#
loop_
_entity_poly.entity_id
_entity_poly.type
_entity_poly.pdbx_seq_one_letter_code
_entity_poly.pdbx_strand_id
1 'polypeptide(L)'
;FDLKITKDTMLDAYLIDNYLDMQLFYKAFELMKKRVFSNDYTSYQMVQYGKKYLGLDEDQALDIIHEFMERHWIDDKEYAFDKAQAWHSYGQPKMQICQKLKRAGIADDVIEDALASLDVETERSNAIKLARRLAHSLKEQSSRMQRQTLVNKLVTKGYSFELAKQVSESIELDENDDEALQRTIAKAKRLYATFDQPKRNQKIQTYCVRKGFNISAIKEVLEGESE
;
A
#
# COMPACT_ATOMS: atom_id res chain seq x y z
N PHE A 1 45.08 13.27 10.07
CA PHE A 1 46.30 12.54 10.46
C PHE A 1 47.12 12.32 9.23
N ASP A 2 48.15 13.16 9.00
CA ASP A 2 49.15 12.95 7.95
C ASP A 2 50.17 11.93 8.47
N LEU A 3 49.91 10.64 8.30
CA LEU A 3 50.89 9.59 8.49
C LEU A 3 51.87 9.66 7.30
N LYS A 4 53.03 10.28 7.46
CA LYS A 4 54.14 10.19 6.50
C LYS A 4 54.73 8.78 6.60
N ILE A 5 54.21 7.85 5.81
CA ILE A 5 54.78 6.52 5.68
C ILE A 5 55.95 6.59 4.73
N THR A 6 57.16 6.33 5.25
CA THR A 6 58.37 6.19 4.45
C THR A 6 58.69 4.70 4.21
N LYS A 7 59.61 4.42 3.27
CA LYS A 7 59.97 3.04 2.87
C LYS A 7 60.54 2.19 4.03
N ASP A 8 60.98 2.82 5.11
CA ASP A 8 61.58 2.18 6.29
C ASP A 8 60.71 2.28 7.57
N THR A 9 59.45 2.67 7.42
CA THR A 9 58.53 2.72 8.58
C THR A 9 58.08 1.32 8.93
N MET A 10 58.49 0.80 10.08
CA MET A 10 57.95 -0.44 10.65
C MET A 10 56.52 -0.16 11.09
N LEU A 11 55.54 -0.62 10.29
CA LEU A 11 54.11 -0.60 10.63
C LEU A 11 53.81 -1.85 11.47
N ASP A 12 53.37 -1.67 12.69
CA ASP A 12 52.80 -2.81 13.42
C ASP A 12 51.40 -3.20 12.85
N ALA A 13 50.96 -4.40 13.14
CA ALA A 13 49.70 -4.91 12.63
C ALA A 13 48.50 -3.99 13.01
N TYR A 14 48.54 -3.39 14.18
CA TYR A 14 47.51 -2.46 14.67
C TYR A 14 47.39 -1.18 13.82
N LEU A 15 48.52 -0.60 13.40
CA LEU A 15 48.55 0.59 12.53
C LEU A 15 48.05 0.25 11.13
N ILE A 16 48.35 -0.96 10.64
CA ILE A 16 47.85 -1.43 9.33
C ILE A 16 46.33 -1.64 9.39
N ASP A 17 45.81 -2.30 10.41
CA ASP A 17 44.40 -2.54 10.55
C ASP A 17 43.62 -1.21 10.68
N ASN A 18 44.05 -0.28 11.50
CA ASN A 18 43.44 1.05 11.62
C ASN A 18 43.45 1.82 10.28
N TYR A 19 44.53 1.72 9.50
CA TYR A 19 44.60 2.36 8.20
C TYR A 19 43.62 1.73 7.21
N LEU A 20 43.48 0.42 7.21
CA LEU A 20 42.54 -0.29 6.32
C LEU A 20 41.10 0.03 6.68
N ASP A 21 40.76 0.09 7.97
CA ASP A 21 39.43 0.47 8.44
C ASP A 21 39.09 1.92 8.04
N MET A 22 40.03 2.84 8.18
CA MET A 22 39.86 4.23 7.74
C MET A 22 39.68 4.34 6.22
N GLN A 23 40.39 3.55 5.42
CA GLN A 23 40.22 3.49 3.98
C GLN A 23 38.86 2.93 3.57
N LEU A 24 38.40 1.87 4.26
CA LEU A 24 37.08 1.29 4.04
C LEU A 24 35.99 2.32 4.36
N PHE A 25 36.08 2.97 5.51
CA PHE A 25 35.13 4.02 5.93
C PHE A 25 35.05 5.16 4.91
N TYR A 26 36.20 5.69 4.46
CA TYR A 26 36.23 6.78 3.49
C TYR A 26 35.63 6.38 2.13
N LYS A 27 35.93 5.17 1.67
CA LYS A 27 35.35 4.62 0.44
C LYS A 27 33.84 4.46 0.57
N ALA A 28 33.37 3.95 1.72
CA ALA A 28 31.95 3.79 2.01
C ALA A 28 31.25 5.15 2.04
N PHE A 29 31.83 6.16 2.70
CA PHE A 29 31.32 7.52 2.74
C PHE A 29 31.08 8.08 1.33
N GLU A 30 32.07 8.00 0.43
CA GLU A 30 31.93 8.52 -0.93
C GLU A 30 30.88 7.74 -1.76
N LEU A 31 30.77 6.42 -1.57
CA LEU A 31 29.75 5.61 -2.24
C LEU A 31 28.34 5.93 -1.71
N MET A 32 28.17 6.09 -0.40
CA MET A 32 26.90 6.48 0.21
C MET A 32 26.50 7.88 -0.21
N LYS A 33 27.41 8.84 -0.21
CA LYS A 33 27.22 10.20 -0.70
C LYS A 33 26.71 10.21 -2.16
N LYS A 34 27.41 9.52 -3.05
CA LYS A 34 26.99 9.41 -4.46
C LYS A 34 25.56 8.86 -4.57
N ARG A 35 25.22 7.90 -3.73
CA ARG A 35 23.89 7.28 -3.73
C ARG A 35 22.80 8.26 -3.27
N VAL A 36 23.04 9.00 -2.20
CA VAL A 36 22.12 10.02 -1.67
C VAL A 36 21.80 11.08 -2.72
N PHE A 37 22.82 11.53 -3.47
CA PHE A 37 22.61 12.51 -4.56
C PHE A 37 21.95 11.92 -5.82
N SER A 38 21.76 10.62 -5.91
CA SER A 38 21.10 10.00 -7.08
C SER A 38 19.60 9.78 -6.88
N ASN A 39 19.13 9.63 -5.65
CA ASN A 39 17.72 9.40 -5.29
C ASN A 39 17.48 9.78 -3.83
N ASP A 40 16.21 9.98 -3.49
CA ASP A 40 15.79 10.24 -2.12
C ASP A 40 15.86 8.95 -1.28
N TYR A 41 16.61 9.01 -0.20
CA TYR A 41 16.75 7.94 0.79
C TYR A 41 16.54 8.46 2.20
N THR A 42 16.01 7.60 3.08
CA THR A 42 15.97 7.88 4.51
C THR A 42 17.28 7.49 5.19
N SER A 43 17.52 8.07 6.38
CA SER A 43 18.63 7.71 7.25
C SER A 43 18.71 6.20 7.46
N TYR A 44 17.58 5.57 7.84
CA TYR A 44 17.47 4.12 8.03
C TYR A 44 17.87 3.32 6.78
N GLN A 45 17.37 3.69 5.62
CA GLN A 45 17.70 2.99 4.36
C GLN A 45 19.18 3.06 4.04
N MET A 46 19.83 4.18 4.31
CA MET A 46 21.24 4.37 4.07
C MET A 46 22.12 3.62 5.09
N VAL A 47 21.71 3.55 6.37
CA VAL A 47 22.36 2.68 7.37
C VAL A 47 22.30 1.22 6.91
N GLN A 48 21.12 0.73 6.50
CA GLN A 48 20.98 -0.64 5.99
C GLN A 48 21.83 -0.90 4.73
N TYR A 49 21.95 0.09 3.86
CA TYR A 49 22.81 -0.01 2.69
C TYR A 49 24.29 -0.12 3.08
N GLY A 50 24.77 0.72 3.98
CA GLY A 50 26.15 0.69 4.50
C GLY A 50 26.52 -0.66 5.10
N LYS A 51 25.65 -1.18 5.97
CA LYS A 51 25.82 -2.48 6.62
C LYS A 51 25.80 -3.64 5.61
N LYS A 52 24.85 -3.66 4.71
CA LYS A 52 24.61 -4.81 3.82
C LYS A 52 25.60 -4.90 2.65
N TYR A 53 26.00 -3.76 2.09
CA TYR A 53 26.72 -3.73 0.82
C TYR A 53 28.15 -3.15 0.92
N LEU A 54 28.46 -2.40 1.98
CA LEU A 54 29.74 -1.75 2.13
C LEU A 54 30.58 -2.33 3.28
N GLY A 55 30.03 -3.28 4.04
CA GLY A 55 30.75 -3.95 5.13
C GLY A 55 30.94 -3.08 6.38
N LEU A 56 30.16 -1.99 6.51
CA LEU A 56 30.19 -1.16 7.70
C LEU A 56 29.51 -1.86 8.88
N ASP A 57 30.01 -1.67 10.08
CA ASP A 57 29.23 -1.92 11.29
C ASP A 57 28.17 -0.84 11.51
N GLU A 58 27.38 -0.96 12.58
CA GLU A 58 26.26 -0.05 12.83
C GLU A 58 26.74 1.36 13.19
N ASP A 59 27.76 1.44 14.04
CA ASP A 59 28.31 2.73 14.52
C ASP A 59 28.96 3.49 13.37
N GLN A 60 29.76 2.83 12.55
CA GLN A 60 30.36 3.42 11.35
C GLN A 60 29.31 3.93 10.35
N ALA A 61 28.22 3.16 10.15
CA ALA A 61 27.14 3.58 9.27
C ALA A 61 26.39 4.80 9.84
N LEU A 62 26.13 4.82 11.15
CA LEU A 62 25.50 5.94 11.84
C LEU A 62 26.34 7.21 11.83
N ASP A 63 27.66 7.11 12.01
CA ASP A 63 28.57 8.26 11.92
C ASP A 63 28.49 8.95 10.56
N ILE A 64 28.46 8.16 9.47
CA ILE A 64 28.30 8.71 8.11
C ILE A 64 26.93 9.39 7.96
N ILE A 65 25.87 8.79 8.50
CA ILE A 65 24.54 9.35 8.39
C ILE A 65 24.39 10.62 9.22
N HIS A 66 24.96 10.69 10.40
CA HIS A 66 24.98 11.93 11.18
C HIS A 66 25.61 13.09 10.39
N GLU A 67 26.75 12.85 9.75
CA GLU A 67 27.39 13.85 8.88
C GLU A 67 26.46 14.27 7.73
N PHE A 68 25.74 13.32 7.12
CA PHE A 68 24.82 13.62 6.02
C PHE A 68 23.60 14.42 6.49
N MET A 69 23.11 14.15 7.69
CA MET A 69 22.00 14.89 8.29
C MET A 69 22.43 16.32 8.69
N GLU A 70 23.61 16.49 9.30
CA GLU A 70 24.16 17.80 9.62
C GLU A 70 24.36 18.68 8.38
N ARG A 71 24.70 18.06 7.26
CA ARG A 71 24.84 18.75 5.97
C ARG A 71 23.53 18.91 5.21
N HIS A 72 22.40 18.48 5.75
CA HIS A 72 21.09 18.44 5.09
C HIS A 72 21.10 17.68 3.75
N TRP A 73 21.94 16.63 3.64
CA TRP A 73 21.91 15.72 2.48
C TRP A 73 20.87 14.62 2.64
N ILE A 74 20.49 14.32 3.87
CA ILE A 74 19.36 13.46 4.24
C ILE A 74 18.50 14.22 5.24
N ASP A 75 17.22 14.28 4.97
CA ASP A 75 16.20 14.81 5.87
C ASP A 75 14.98 13.87 5.86
N ASP A 76 14.83 13.08 6.91
CA ASP A 76 13.76 12.10 7.05
C ASP A 76 12.38 12.77 7.15
N LYS A 77 12.32 14.00 7.68
CA LYS A 77 11.08 14.77 7.79
C LYS A 77 10.65 15.28 6.40
N GLU A 78 11.55 15.92 5.65
CA GLU A 78 11.29 16.36 4.29
C GLU A 78 10.88 15.18 3.40
N TYR A 79 11.63 14.06 3.48
CA TYR A 79 11.30 12.83 2.78
C TYR A 79 9.86 12.36 3.08
N ALA A 80 9.47 12.34 4.37
CA ALA A 80 8.16 11.86 4.78
C ALA A 80 7.03 12.74 4.22
N PHE A 81 7.17 14.07 4.31
CA PHE A 81 6.17 15.00 3.81
C PHE A 81 6.05 14.93 2.28
N ASP A 82 7.15 14.95 1.55
CA ASP A 82 7.15 14.91 0.08
C ASP A 82 6.57 13.60 -0.44
N LYS A 83 7.01 12.45 0.12
CA LYS A 83 6.48 11.16 -0.29
C LYS A 83 5.00 11.00 0.09
N ALA A 84 4.59 11.48 1.26
CA ALA A 84 3.19 11.44 1.66
C ALA A 84 2.31 12.23 0.70
N GLN A 85 2.68 13.47 0.36
CA GLN A 85 1.98 14.30 -0.60
C GLN A 85 1.92 13.66 -1.99
N ALA A 86 3.06 13.19 -2.51
CA ALA A 86 3.12 12.54 -3.81
C ALA A 86 2.23 11.31 -3.88
N TRP A 87 2.35 10.38 -2.91
CA TRP A 87 1.52 9.17 -2.89
C TRP A 87 0.04 9.46 -2.69
N HIS A 88 -0.30 10.46 -1.88
CA HIS A 88 -1.67 10.89 -1.68
C HIS A 88 -2.31 11.44 -2.96
N SER A 89 -1.59 12.28 -3.70
CA SER A 89 -2.05 12.80 -5.00
C SER A 89 -2.25 11.71 -6.04
N TYR A 90 -1.46 10.62 -6.00
CA TYR A 90 -1.65 9.42 -6.80
C TYR A 90 -2.76 8.48 -6.32
N GLY A 91 -3.50 8.87 -5.29
CA GLY A 91 -4.68 8.15 -4.81
C GLY A 91 -4.40 7.06 -3.78
N GLN A 92 -3.22 7.08 -3.14
CA GLN A 92 -2.94 6.14 -2.05
C GLN A 92 -3.59 6.62 -0.75
N PRO A 93 -4.31 5.73 -0.04
CA PRO A 93 -4.93 6.05 1.26
C PRO A 93 -3.88 6.27 2.35
N LYS A 94 -4.21 7.10 3.35
CA LYS A 94 -3.34 7.42 4.49
C LYS A 94 -2.74 6.18 5.16
N MET A 95 -3.50 5.11 5.33
CA MET A 95 -2.99 3.86 5.93
C MET A 95 -1.88 3.21 5.10
N GLN A 96 -1.98 3.22 3.77
CA GLN A 96 -0.91 2.68 2.92
C GLN A 96 0.33 3.56 2.96
N ILE A 97 0.14 4.89 2.99
CA ILE A 97 1.24 5.86 3.12
C ILE A 97 1.97 5.62 4.44
N CYS A 98 1.24 5.53 5.56
CA CYS A 98 1.79 5.19 6.88
C CYS A 98 2.67 3.93 6.84
N GLN A 99 2.16 2.84 6.26
CA GLN A 99 2.91 1.59 6.17
C GLN A 99 4.19 1.72 5.33
N LYS A 100 4.17 2.53 4.28
CA LYS A 100 5.36 2.78 3.45
C LYS A 100 6.41 3.59 4.20
N LEU A 101 6.00 4.64 4.90
CA LEU A 101 6.90 5.47 5.69
C LEU A 101 7.51 4.66 6.85
N LYS A 102 6.71 3.83 7.55
CA LYS A 102 7.23 2.89 8.56
C LYS A 102 8.28 1.92 8.00
N ARG A 103 8.05 1.37 6.81
CA ARG A 103 9.04 0.49 6.13
C ARG A 103 10.29 1.26 5.70
N ALA A 104 10.18 2.54 5.45
CA ALA A 104 11.32 3.40 5.16
C ALA A 104 12.10 3.81 6.43
N GLY A 105 11.62 3.42 7.62
CA GLY A 105 12.26 3.69 8.90
C GLY A 105 11.98 5.08 9.46
N ILE A 106 10.94 5.75 9.00
CA ILE A 106 10.52 7.05 9.52
C ILE A 106 9.91 6.89 10.92
N ALA A 107 10.22 7.80 11.82
CA ALA A 107 9.69 7.83 13.17
C ALA A 107 8.17 8.10 13.20
N ASP A 108 7.46 7.53 14.18
CA ASP A 108 5.99 7.56 14.22
C ASP A 108 5.43 8.99 14.35
N ASP A 109 6.07 9.87 15.09
CA ASP A 109 5.70 11.29 15.25
C ASP A 109 5.80 12.05 13.91
N VAL A 110 6.86 11.84 13.16
CA VAL A 110 7.04 12.42 11.81
C VAL A 110 6.00 11.89 10.83
N ILE A 111 5.65 10.61 10.92
CA ILE A 111 4.58 10.01 10.10
C ILE A 111 3.23 10.65 10.44
N GLU A 112 2.92 10.83 11.71
CA GLU A 112 1.67 11.46 12.15
C GLU A 112 1.56 12.89 11.61
N ASP A 113 2.62 13.69 11.71
CA ASP A 113 2.69 15.05 11.18
C ASP A 113 2.48 15.07 9.66
N ALA A 114 3.19 14.20 8.94
CA ALA A 114 3.08 14.10 7.48
C ALA A 114 1.67 13.69 7.05
N LEU A 115 1.03 12.73 7.75
CA LEU A 115 -0.34 12.31 7.45
C LEU A 115 -1.40 13.36 7.83
N ALA A 116 -1.15 14.14 8.88
CA ALA A 116 -2.02 15.24 9.30
C ALA A 116 -2.04 16.38 8.26
N SER A 117 -0.93 16.61 7.56
CA SER A 117 -0.82 17.64 6.52
C SER A 117 -1.59 17.31 5.23
N LEU A 118 -2.03 16.04 5.06
CA LEU A 118 -2.71 15.59 3.84
C LEU A 118 -4.16 16.07 3.78
N ASP A 119 -4.54 16.62 2.64
CA ASP A 119 -5.87 17.15 2.39
C ASP A 119 -6.96 16.06 2.42
N VAL A 120 -7.99 16.30 3.25
CA VAL A 120 -9.11 15.36 3.47
C VAL A 120 -10.02 15.27 2.23
N GLU A 121 -10.22 16.35 1.51
CA GLU A 121 -11.06 16.36 0.30
C GLU A 121 -10.41 15.57 -0.84
N THR A 122 -9.10 15.64 -0.95
CA THR A 122 -8.33 14.81 -1.90
C THR A 122 -8.51 13.32 -1.57
N GLU A 123 -8.43 12.92 -0.29
CA GLU A 123 -8.65 11.53 0.12
C GLU A 123 -10.06 11.06 -0.23
N ARG A 124 -11.07 11.89 0.07
CA ARG A 124 -12.47 11.62 -0.26
C ARG A 124 -12.69 11.48 -1.78
N SER A 125 -12.14 12.41 -2.56
CA SER A 125 -12.22 12.37 -4.03
C SER A 125 -11.61 11.09 -4.60
N ASN A 126 -10.45 10.67 -4.09
CA ASN A 126 -9.77 9.45 -4.49
C ASN A 126 -10.59 8.20 -4.12
N ALA A 127 -11.20 8.17 -2.93
CA ALA A 127 -12.09 7.11 -2.50
C ALA A 127 -13.33 7.01 -3.41
N ILE A 128 -13.95 8.13 -3.77
CA ILE A 128 -15.08 8.19 -4.69
C ILE A 128 -14.71 7.66 -6.09
N LYS A 129 -13.57 8.09 -6.64
CA LYS A 129 -13.08 7.60 -7.96
C LYS A 129 -12.88 6.09 -7.94
N LEU A 130 -12.28 5.57 -6.87
CA LEU A 130 -12.11 4.12 -6.69
C LEU A 130 -13.44 3.40 -6.55
N ALA A 131 -14.34 3.93 -5.72
CA ALA A 131 -15.67 3.35 -5.48
C ALA A 131 -16.49 3.25 -6.77
N ARG A 132 -16.55 4.29 -7.60
CA ARG A 132 -17.25 4.27 -8.91
C ARG A 132 -16.70 3.16 -9.82
N ARG A 133 -15.38 3.03 -9.88
CA ARG A 133 -14.74 1.97 -10.67
C ARG A 133 -15.08 0.57 -10.16
N LEU A 134 -15.13 0.38 -8.83
CA LEU A 134 -15.49 -0.89 -8.20
C LEU A 134 -16.97 -1.22 -8.38
N ALA A 135 -17.86 -0.24 -8.23
CA ALA A 135 -19.31 -0.41 -8.35
C ALA A 135 -19.71 -1.05 -9.68
N HIS A 136 -19.06 -0.68 -10.80
CA HIS A 136 -19.32 -1.29 -12.09
C HIS A 136 -19.18 -2.83 -12.12
N SER A 137 -18.29 -3.38 -11.28
CA SER A 137 -18.05 -4.83 -11.17
C SER A 137 -19.04 -5.55 -10.25
N LEU A 138 -19.92 -4.81 -9.55
CA LEU A 138 -20.81 -5.35 -8.52
C LEU A 138 -22.26 -5.49 -8.99
N LYS A 139 -22.60 -5.15 -10.23
CA LYS A 139 -23.96 -5.14 -10.80
C LYS A 139 -24.74 -6.48 -10.71
N GLU A 140 -24.04 -7.57 -10.43
CA GLU A 140 -24.64 -8.91 -10.25
C GLU A 140 -24.94 -9.23 -8.77
N GLN A 141 -24.91 -8.23 -7.89
CA GLN A 141 -25.22 -8.37 -6.48
C GLN A 141 -26.45 -7.54 -6.15
N SER A 142 -27.19 -7.92 -5.09
CA SER A 142 -28.23 -7.05 -4.58
C SER A 142 -27.65 -5.70 -4.12
N SER A 143 -28.44 -4.64 -4.15
CA SER A 143 -28.06 -3.28 -3.75
C SER A 143 -27.41 -3.26 -2.36
N ARG A 144 -27.98 -3.99 -1.41
CA ARG A 144 -27.41 -4.16 -0.06
C ARG A 144 -26.01 -4.80 -0.09
N MET A 145 -25.83 -5.88 -0.86
CA MET A 145 -24.56 -6.59 -0.97
C MET A 145 -23.52 -5.75 -1.73
N GLN A 146 -23.95 -4.98 -2.75
CA GLN A 146 -23.08 -4.04 -3.45
C GLN A 146 -22.47 -3.03 -2.48
N ARG A 147 -23.31 -2.38 -1.64
CA ARG A 147 -22.85 -1.40 -0.63
C ARG A 147 -21.88 -2.03 0.36
N GLN A 148 -22.23 -3.19 0.91
CA GLN A 148 -21.36 -3.90 1.86
C GLN A 148 -20.03 -4.31 1.23
N THR A 149 -20.07 -4.84 0.00
CA THR A 149 -18.87 -5.24 -0.74
C THR A 149 -17.98 -4.02 -1.06
N LEU A 150 -18.60 -2.89 -1.40
CA LEU A 150 -17.90 -1.65 -1.69
C LEU A 150 -17.16 -1.12 -0.45
N VAL A 151 -17.83 -1.07 0.70
CA VAL A 151 -17.21 -0.70 1.98
C VAL A 151 -16.01 -1.62 2.28
N ASN A 152 -16.23 -2.94 2.22
CA ASN A 152 -15.16 -3.90 2.51
C ASN A 152 -13.95 -3.74 1.56
N LYS A 153 -14.20 -3.50 0.28
CA LYS A 153 -13.13 -3.28 -0.70
C LYS A 153 -12.36 -1.98 -0.43
N LEU A 154 -13.05 -0.89 -0.09
CA LEU A 154 -12.40 0.38 0.25
C LEU A 154 -11.55 0.25 1.52
N VAL A 155 -12.09 -0.39 2.57
CA VAL A 155 -11.34 -0.67 3.81
C VAL A 155 -10.11 -1.54 3.53
N THR A 156 -10.25 -2.60 2.73
CA THR A 156 -9.12 -3.46 2.32
C THR A 156 -8.06 -2.67 1.54
N LYS A 157 -8.47 -1.63 0.82
CA LYS A 157 -7.56 -0.70 0.13
C LYS A 157 -6.90 0.32 1.06
N GLY A 158 -7.32 0.40 2.33
CA GLY A 158 -6.69 1.23 3.35
C GLY A 158 -7.41 2.55 3.62
N TYR A 159 -8.63 2.73 3.12
CA TYR A 159 -9.50 3.83 3.57
C TYR A 159 -10.11 3.51 4.93
N SER A 160 -10.38 4.55 5.75
CA SER A 160 -11.08 4.34 7.01
C SER A 160 -12.48 3.78 6.78
N PHE A 161 -13.01 3.01 7.75
CA PHE A 161 -14.35 2.47 7.66
C PHE A 161 -15.40 3.58 7.52
N GLU A 162 -15.23 4.67 8.26
CA GLU A 162 -16.14 5.80 8.23
C GLU A 162 -16.20 6.44 6.84
N LEU A 163 -15.04 6.76 6.25
CA LEU A 163 -14.97 7.30 4.89
C LEU A 163 -15.53 6.30 3.86
N ALA A 164 -15.20 5.02 3.99
CA ALA A 164 -15.70 3.98 3.10
C ALA A 164 -17.22 3.87 3.13
N LYS A 165 -17.83 3.98 4.32
CA LYS A 165 -19.28 4.00 4.51
C LYS A 165 -19.91 5.23 3.85
N GLN A 166 -19.45 6.44 4.19
CA GLN A 166 -19.94 7.68 3.61
C GLN A 166 -19.85 7.68 2.07
N VAL A 167 -18.73 7.22 1.53
CA VAL A 167 -18.53 7.11 0.07
C VAL A 167 -19.48 6.09 -0.54
N SER A 168 -19.69 4.93 0.09
CA SER A 168 -20.61 3.92 -0.43
C SER A 168 -22.07 4.40 -0.47
N GLU A 169 -22.47 5.27 0.47
CA GLU A 169 -23.79 5.89 0.52
C GLU A 169 -23.95 7.00 -0.54
N SER A 170 -22.87 7.70 -0.90
CA SER A 170 -22.88 8.78 -1.89
C SER A 170 -22.78 8.31 -3.36
N ILE A 171 -22.47 7.03 -3.59
CA ILE A 171 -22.37 6.46 -4.95
C ILE A 171 -23.76 5.96 -5.39
N GLU A 172 -24.16 6.38 -6.58
CA GLU A 172 -25.31 5.77 -7.26
C GLU A 172 -24.95 4.33 -7.64
N LEU A 173 -25.66 3.39 -7.04
CA LEU A 173 -25.60 1.97 -7.38
C LEU A 173 -26.83 1.61 -8.22
N ASP A 174 -26.74 0.52 -8.96
CA ASP A 174 -27.89 -0.07 -9.64
C ASP A 174 -28.80 -0.67 -8.55
N GLU A 175 -29.87 0.08 -8.19
CA GLU A 175 -30.76 -0.28 -7.06
C GLU A 175 -31.94 -1.14 -7.51
N ASN A 176 -32.05 -1.49 -8.81
CA ASN A 176 -33.07 -2.42 -9.30
C ASN A 176 -32.66 -3.86 -9.02
N ASP A 177 -32.99 -4.32 -7.80
CA ASP A 177 -32.67 -5.68 -7.35
C ASP A 177 -33.35 -6.75 -8.20
N ASP A 178 -34.51 -6.48 -8.80
CA ASP A 178 -35.23 -7.45 -9.65
C ASP A 178 -34.47 -7.68 -10.98
N GLU A 179 -34.06 -6.62 -11.66
CA GLU A 179 -33.24 -6.75 -12.87
C GLU A 179 -31.86 -7.37 -12.58
N ALA A 180 -31.24 -7.00 -11.46
CA ALA A 180 -29.97 -7.57 -11.03
C ALA A 180 -30.11 -9.08 -10.73
N LEU A 181 -31.22 -9.49 -10.11
CA LEU A 181 -31.54 -10.89 -9.84
C LEU A 181 -31.75 -11.67 -11.15
N GLN A 182 -32.53 -11.14 -12.09
CA GLN A 182 -32.76 -11.79 -13.39
C GLN A 182 -31.44 -11.98 -14.16
N ARG A 183 -30.59 -10.96 -14.24
CA ARG A 183 -29.25 -11.06 -14.85
C ARG A 183 -28.41 -12.13 -14.17
N THR A 184 -28.45 -12.17 -12.83
CA THR A 184 -27.68 -13.13 -12.02
C THR A 184 -28.16 -14.56 -12.21
N ILE A 185 -29.48 -14.79 -12.26
CA ILE A 185 -30.10 -16.11 -12.55
C ILE A 185 -29.74 -16.55 -13.97
N ALA A 186 -29.85 -15.67 -14.97
CA ALA A 186 -29.50 -16.00 -16.36
C ALA A 186 -28.04 -16.43 -16.49
N LYS A 187 -27.12 -15.76 -15.77
CA LYS A 187 -25.71 -16.16 -15.72
C LYS A 187 -25.52 -17.50 -15.01
N ALA A 188 -26.18 -17.71 -13.87
CA ALA A 188 -26.08 -18.94 -13.12
C ALA A 188 -26.65 -20.14 -13.91
N LYS A 189 -27.73 -19.96 -14.67
CA LYS A 189 -28.27 -20.98 -15.57
C LYS A 189 -27.25 -21.45 -16.60
N ARG A 190 -26.49 -20.54 -17.22
CA ARG A 190 -25.41 -20.86 -18.14
C ARG A 190 -24.28 -21.60 -17.45
N LEU A 191 -23.90 -21.15 -16.25
CA LEU A 191 -22.80 -21.73 -15.47
C LEU A 191 -23.10 -23.17 -15.03
N TYR A 192 -24.34 -23.47 -14.71
CA TYR A 192 -24.80 -24.76 -14.19
C TYR A 192 -25.61 -25.57 -15.22
N ALA A 193 -25.50 -25.28 -16.52
CA ALA A 193 -26.26 -25.92 -17.59
C ALA A 193 -26.09 -27.45 -17.69
N THR A 194 -24.93 -27.96 -17.24
CA THR A 194 -24.60 -29.40 -17.30
C THR A 194 -25.26 -30.24 -16.21
N PHE A 195 -25.88 -29.62 -15.20
CA PHE A 195 -26.55 -30.31 -14.13
C PHE A 195 -28.03 -30.60 -14.46
N ASP A 196 -28.56 -31.71 -13.92
CA ASP A 196 -29.97 -32.02 -13.92
C ASP A 196 -30.79 -30.91 -13.22
N GLN A 197 -32.07 -30.74 -13.61
CA GLN A 197 -32.85 -29.58 -13.21
C GLN A 197 -32.96 -29.37 -11.69
N PRO A 198 -33.20 -30.40 -10.82
CA PRO A 198 -33.26 -30.17 -9.38
C PRO A 198 -31.93 -29.66 -8.80
N LYS A 199 -30.79 -30.27 -9.16
CA LYS A 199 -29.47 -29.84 -8.72
C LYS A 199 -29.07 -28.49 -9.27
N ARG A 200 -29.44 -28.22 -10.54
CA ARG A 200 -29.22 -26.92 -11.17
C ARG A 200 -29.93 -25.81 -10.41
N ASN A 201 -31.22 -25.98 -10.10
CA ASN A 201 -31.99 -24.99 -9.34
C ASN A 201 -31.39 -24.75 -7.95
N GLN A 202 -30.98 -25.79 -7.24
CA GLN A 202 -30.31 -25.66 -5.95
C GLN A 202 -29.00 -24.86 -6.06
N LYS A 203 -28.20 -25.12 -7.08
CA LYS A 203 -26.93 -24.38 -7.33
C LYS A 203 -27.20 -22.91 -7.68
N ILE A 204 -28.22 -22.63 -8.49
CA ILE A 204 -28.65 -21.27 -8.83
C ILE A 204 -29.10 -20.53 -7.57
N GLN A 205 -29.93 -21.13 -6.74
CA GLN A 205 -30.35 -20.55 -5.47
C GLN A 205 -29.15 -20.20 -4.59
N THR A 206 -28.24 -21.15 -4.39
CA THR A 206 -27.02 -20.94 -3.57
C THR A 206 -26.17 -19.81 -4.14
N TYR A 207 -26.02 -19.75 -5.48
CA TYR A 207 -25.27 -18.68 -6.14
C TYR A 207 -25.89 -17.31 -5.92
N CYS A 208 -27.21 -17.17 -6.10
CA CYS A 208 -27.95 -15.92 -5.93
C CYS A 208 -27.99 -15.47 -4.44
N VAL A 209 -28.14 -16.38 -3.50
CA VAL A 209 -28.04 -16.08 -2.06
C VAL A 209 -26.66 -15.52 -1.70
N ARG A 210 -25.57 -16.07 -2.25
CA ARG A 210 -24.21 -15.54 -2.06
C ARG A 210 -24.04 -14.14 -2.66
N LYS A 211 -24.85 -13.78 -3.63
CA LYS A 211 -24.91 -12.44 -4.23
C LYS A 211 -25.81 -11.48 -3.45
N GLY A 212 -26.42 -11.94 -2.37
CA GLY A 212 -27.21 -11.14 -1.43
C GLY A 212 -28.69 -11.04 -1.75
N PHE A 213 -29.21 -11.81 -2.68
CA PHE A 213 -30.63 -11.83 -3.02
C PHE A 213 -31.45 -12.66 -2.02
N ASN A 214 -32.73 -12.26 -1.83
CA ASN A 214 -33.64 -12.96 -0.96
C ASN A 214 -34.06 -14.31 -1.60
N ILE A 215 -34.12 -15.36 -0.76
CA ILE A 215 -34.46 -16.70 -1.24
C ILE A 215 -35.89 -16.78 -1.78
N SER A 216 -36.82 -15.99 -1.25
CA SER A 216 -38.21 -15.92 -1.72
C SER A 216 -38.30 -15.35 -3.12
N ALA A 217 -37.63 -14.24 -3.38
CA ALA A 217 -37.55 -13.62 -4.73
C ALA A 217 -36.88 -14.55 -5.74
N ILE A 218 -35.82 -15.28 -5.32
CA ILE A 218 -35.17 -16.25 -6.20
C ILE A 218 -36.11 -17.39 -6.60
N LYS A 219 -36.90 -17.90 -5.67
CA LYS A 219 -37.89 -18.98 -5.93
C LYS A 219 -38.97 -18.50 -6.87
N GLU A 220 -39.56 -17.33 -6.60
CA GLU A 220 -40.59 -16.73 -7.46
C GLU A 220 -40.16 -16.61 -8.92
N VAL A 221 -38.97 -16.12 -9.17
CA VAL A 221 -38.42 -16.03 -10.55
C VAL A 221 -38.18 -17.40 -11.16
N LEU A 222 -37.71 -18.40 -10.41
CA LEU A 222 -37.43 -19.74 -10.92
C LEU A 222 -38.73 -20.55 -11.20
N GLU A 223 -39.79 -20.31 -10.41
CA GLU A 223 -41.09 -20.97 -10.57
C GLU A 223 -41.92 -20.34 -11.71
N GLY A 224 -41.91 -19.00 -11.82
CA GLY A 224 -42.62 -18.30 -12.88
C GLY A 224 -42.08 -18.53 -14.31
N GLU A 225 -40.87 -19.05 -14.45
CA GLU A 225 -40.31 -19.48 -15.72
C GLU A 225 -40.62 -20.97 -16.07
N SER A 226 -41.28 -21.68 -15.19
CA SER A 226 -41.58 -23.10 -15.35
C SER A 226 -43.02 -23.34 -15.86
N GLU A 227 -43.82 -22.25 -15.96
CA GLU A 227 -45.11 -22.20 -16.61
C GLU A 227 -45.00 -21.75 -18.09
#